data_18713ad1e63c6c6c06bdc88891a31f92
#
_entry.id   18713ad1e63c6c6c06bdc88891a31f92
#
_cell.length_a   1.000
_cell.length_b   1.000
_cell.length_c   1.000
_cell.angle_alpha   90.00
_cell.angle_beta   90.00
_cell.angle_gamma   90.00
#
_symmetry.space_group_name_H-M   'P 1'
#
loop_
_entity.id
_entity.type
_entity.pdbx_description
1 polymer ?
#
loop_
_entity_poly.entity_id
_entity_poly.type
_entity_poly.pdbx_seq_one_letter_code
_entity_poly.pdbx_strand_id
1 'polypeptide(L)'
;MPNFSGMWTTTQQMQAKGQSIWPDPPPSVIGQAFGGGYYAGQIGVSGTATHYLIVGPASSTDSAKKWKDANTATTGADSVINGPQNTADMVADGNSTVYPCAHFCNDLVVGGFSDWYMPALNELEICFYNLKPSTQNNVTTTGANANAVPVRASNYTTGIPAQTSAVAFQNGGSEQFANSTSYWSSTEASSTDAWFKIFGAGNLYQYSKNVAYRVRAIRRVAV
;
A
#
# COMPACT_ATOMS: atom_id res chain seq x y z
N MET A 1 7.36 -20.44 -14.93
CA MET A 1 8.34 -19.36 -15.22
C MET A 1 9.63 -20.04 -15.66
N PRO A 2 10.29 -19.56 -16.72
CA PRO A 2 11.58 -20.13 -17.08
C PRO A 2 12.60 -19.84 -15.97
N ASN A 3 13.34 -20.87 -15.57
CA ASN A 3 14.38 -20.78 -14.54
C ASN A 3 15.63 -20.16 -15.20
N PHE A 4 15.93 -18.91 -14.93
CA PHE A 4 17.09 -18.20 -15.49
C PHE A 4 18.30 -18.35 -14.54
N SER A 5 18.95 -19.52 -14.56
CA SER A 5 20.23 -19.73 -13.90
C SER A 5 21.36 -19.63 -14.96
N GLY A 6 22.06 -18.50 -15.00
CA GLY A 6 23.20 -18.30 -15.88
C GLY A 6 23.52 -16.84 -16.16
N MET A 7 24.77 -16.54 -16.55
CA MET A 7 25.15 -15.22 -17.02
C MET A 7 24.61 -14.97 -18.43
N TRP A 8 23.81 -13.93 -18.57
CA TRP A 8 23.23 -13.50 -19.84
C TRP A 8 24.24 -12.64 -20.61
N THR A 9 24.39 -12.93 -21.89
CA THR A 9 25.13 -12.02 -22.78
C THR A 9 24.34 -10.73 -22.99
N THR A 10 25.04 -9.65 -23.35
CA THR A 10 24.41 -8.34 -23.66
C THR A 10 23.31 -8.48 -24.71
N THR A 11 23.52 -9.32 -25.73
CA THR A 11 22.53 -9.59 -26.80
C THR A 11 21.28 -10.28 -26.24
N GLN A 12 21.44 -11.27 -25.38
CA GLN A 12 20.33 -11.96 -24.73
C GLN A 12 19.54 -11.00 -23.83
N GLN A 13 20.23 -10.12 -23.09
CA GLN A 13 19.60 -9.08 -22.27
C GLN A 13 18.77 -8.10 -23.12
N MET A 14 19.32 -7.66 -24.26
CA MET A 14 18.61 -6.77 -25.18
C MET A 14 17.38 -7.46 -25.80
N GLN A 15 17.48 -8.72 -26.19
CA GLN A 15 16.36 -9.50 -26.70
C GLN A 15 15.29 -9.72 -25.64
N ALA A 16 15.69 -10.07 -24.44
CA ALA A 16 14.77 -10.26 -23.31
C ALA A 16 14.02 -8.97 -22.94
N LYS A 17 14.69 -7.81 -22.97
CA LYS A 17 14.05 -6.49 -22.84
C LYS A 17 13.04 -6.22 -23.94
N GLY A 18 13.39 -6.50 -25.18
CA GLY A 18 12.49 -6.34 -26.34
C GLY A 18 11.25 -7.23 -26.29
N GLN A 19 11.33 -8.37 -25.59
CA GLN A 19 10.24 -9.32 -25.38
C GLN A 19 9.53 -9.16 -24.04
N SER A 20 9.91 -8.14 -23.25
CA SER A 20 9.38 -7.91 -21.88
C SER A 20 9.53 -9.10 -20.91
N ILE A 21 10.53 -9.97 -21.15
CA ILE A 21 10.86 -11.12 -20.29
C ILE A 21 12.08 -10.85 -19.39
N TRP A 22 12.74 -9.70 -19.56
CA TRP A 22 13.81 -9.25 -18.67
C TRP A 22 13.19 -8.65 -17.40
N PRO A 23 13.65 -9.04 -16.20
CA PRO A 23 13.16 -8.41 -14.99
C PRO A 23 13.45 -6.91 -15.00
N ASP A 24 12.44 -6.11 -14.66
CA ASP A 24 12.64 -4.68 -14.48
C ASP A 24 13.72 -4.42 -13.42
N PRO A 25 14.60 -3.42 -13.65
CA PRO A 25 15.56 -3.05 -12.61
C PRO A 25 14.81 -2.65 -11.33
N PRO A 26 15.38 -2.87 -10.13
CA PRO A 26 14.76 -2.45 -8.87
C PRO A 26 14.37 -0.97 -8.94
N PRO A 27 13.19 -0.59 -8.40
CA PRO A 27 12.75 0.79 -8.42
C PRO A 27 13.61 1.64 -7.49
N SER A 28 13.98 2.85 -7.92
CA SER A 28 14.85 3.77 -7.17
C SER A 28 14.20 5.12 -6.86
N VAL A 29 13.11 5.46 -7.56
CA VAL A 29 12.43 6.75 -7.43
C VAL A 29 10.97 6.53 -7.02
N ILE A 30 10.55 7.20 -5.95
CA ILE A 30 9.15 7.17 -5.50
C ILE A 30 8.22 7.60 -6.62
N GLY A 31 7.14 6.84 -6.84
CA GLY A 31 6.20 7.04 -7.93
C GLY A 31 6.64 6.49 -9.28
N GLN A 32 7.83 5.87 -9.37
CA GLN A 32 8.27 5.16 -10.58
C GLN A 32 7.34 3.99 -10.88
N ALA A 33 6.95 3.82 -12.14
CA ALA A 33 6.20 2.64 -12.58
C ALA A 33 7.04 1.37 -12.38
N PHE A 34 6.48 0.39 -11.68
CA PHE A 34 7.13 -0.88 -11.38
C PHE A 34 6.10 -1.91 -10.94
N GLY A 35 6.26 -3.17 -11.35
CA GLY A 35 5.47 -4.29 -10.85
C GLY A 35 3.96 -4.14 -11.02
N GLY A 36 3.49 -3.54 -12.11
CA GLY A 36 2.06 -3.35 -12.41
C GLY A 36 1.41 -2.14 -11.72
N GLY A 37 2.19 -1.35 -11.01
CA GLY A 37 1.76 -0.13 -10.32
C GLY A 37 2.91 0.86 -10.17
N TYR A 38 3.01 1.49 -8.99
CA TYR A 38 3.98 2.54 -8.72
C TYR A 38 4.71 2.30 -7.41
N TYR A 39 6.02 2.48 -7.41
CA TYR A 39 6.86 2.31 -6.23
C TYR A 39 6.51 3.33 -5.13
N ALA A 40 6.17 2.82 -3.95
CA ALA A 40 5.77 3.62 -2.80
C ALA A 40 6.80 3.63 -1.65
N GLY A 41 7.90 2.88 -1.79
CA GLY A 41 8.91 2.75 -0.73
C GLY A 41 9.14 1.29 -0.33
N GLN A 42 9.85 1.09 0.76
CA GLN A 42 10.24 -0.25 1.24
C GLN A 42 9.72 -0.50 2.65
N ILE A 43 9.32 -1.75 2.88
CA ILE A 43 9.05 -2.29 4.22
C ILE A 43 10.13 -3.30 4.59
N GLY A 44 10.46 -3.38 5.88
CA GLY A 44 11.50 -4.26 6.35
C GLY A 44 11.47 -4.52 7.85
N VAL A 45 12.54 -5.11 8.34
CA VAL A 45 12.75 -5.42 9.76
C VAL A 45 14.08 -4.82 10.20
N SER A 46 14.08 -4.09 11.30
CA SER A 46 15.29 -3.47 11.88
C SER A 46 16.12 -2.67 10.86
N GLY A 47 15.44 -1.96 9.94
CA GLY A 47 16.08 -1.13 8.92
C GLY A 47 16.56 -1.89 7.67
N THR A 48 16.47 -3.22 7.64
CA THR A 48 16.79 -4.03 6.46
C THR A 48 15.53 -4.23 5.63
N ALA A 49 15.56 -3.80 4.37
CA ALA A 49 14.44 -3.95 3.45
C ALA A 49 14.18 -5.44 3.14
N THR A 50 12.93 -5.83 3.15
CA THR A 50 12.48 -7.16 2.73
C THR A 50 11.65 -7.10 1.45
N HIS A 51 10.89 -6.01 1.27
CA HIS A 51 10.03 -5.86 0.10
C HIS A 51 9.95 -4.38 -0.35
N TYR A 52 9.84 -4.20 -1.66
CA TYR A 52 9.29 -2.99 -2.26
C TYR A 52 7.77 -2.99 -2.10
N LEU A 53 7.17 -1.85 -1.76
CA LEU A 53 5.72 -1.64 -1.77
C LEU A 53 5.32 -0.98 -3.08
N ILE A 54 4.34 -1.55 -3.75
CA ILE A 54 3.83 -1.09 -5.03
C ILE A 54 2.36 -0.72 -4.86
N VAL A 55 2.06 0.56 -5.03
CA VAL A 55 0.66 1.06 -5.03
C VAL A 55 0.07 0.82 -6.41
N GLY A 56 -1.10 0.25 -6.46
CA GLY A 56 -1.81 0.01 -7.72
C GLY A 56 -2.32 1.32 -8.35
N PRO A 57 -2.60 1.33 -9.69
CA PRO A 57 -3.14 2.51 -10.37
C PRO A 57 -4.49 2.95 -9.77
N ALA A 58 -4.68 4.25 -9.54
CA ALA A 58 -5.88 4.79 -8.89
C ALA A 58 -7.17 4.38 -9.61
N SER A 59 -7.16 4.38 -10.93
CA SER A 59 -8.32 4.07 -11.76
C SER A 59 -8.87 2.65 -11.59
N SER A 60 -8.06 1.69 -11.14
CA SER A 60 -8.43 0.27 -11.04
C SER A 60 -8.30 -0.33 -9.65
N THR A 61 -7.55 0.30 -8.75
CA THR A 61 -7.24 -0.27 -7.43
C THR A 61 -7.69 0.60 -6.25
N ASP A 62 -8.41 1.70 -6.50
CA ASP A 62 -8.92 2.63 -5.48
C ASP A 62 -10.46 2.64 -5.52
N SER A 63 -11.10 2.31 -4.41
CA SER A 63 -12.57 2.23 -4.29
C SER A 63 -13.04 2.54 -2.87
N ALA A 64 -14.27 3.06 -2.74
CA ALA A 64 -14.90 3.23 -1.44
C ALA A 64 -15.69 1.96 -1.08
N LYS A 65 -15.35 1.35 0.05
CA LYS A 65 -15.92 0.09 0.54
C LYS A 65 -15.97 0.09 2.07
N LYS A 66 -16.88 -0.71 2.64
CA LYS A 66 -16.82 -1.06 4.06
C LYS A 66 -15.62 -1.98 4.33
N TRP A 67 -14.99 -1.83 5.48
CA TRP A 67 -13.97 -2.76 5.95
C TRP A 67 -14.59 -4.14 6.24
N LYS A 68 -15.70 -4.14 7.00
CA LYS A 68 -16.58 -5.29 7.28
C LYS A 68 -18.03 -4.81 7.30
N ASP A 69 -18.98 -5.64 6.94
CA ASP A 69 -20.39 -5.23 6.93
C ASP A 69 -20.97 -5.06 8.34
N ALA A 70 -20.46 -5.82 9.31
CA ALA A 70 -20.85 -5.76 10.71
C ALA A 70 -19.69 -5.32 11.62
N ASN A 71 -20.00 -4.65 12.73
CA ASN A 71 -19.04 -4.26 13.77
C ASN A 71 -18.77 -5.44 14.71
N THR A 72 -18.07 -6.45 14.23
CA THR A 72 -17.68 -7.66 14.96
C THR A 72 -16.20 -7.97 14.76
N ALA A 73 -15.60 -8.68 15.70
CA ALA A 73 -14.19 -9.10 15.63
C ALA A 73 -13.89 -9.92 14.37
N THR A 74 -12.64 -9.86 13.94
CA THR A 74 -12.09 -10.62 12.81
C THR A 74 -10.80 -11.28 13.27
N THR A 75 -10.77 -12.60 13.31
CA THR A 75 -9.60 -13.33 13.75
C THR A 75 -8.45 -13.18 12.75
N GLY A 76 -7.26 -12.83 13.24
CA GLY A 76 -6.02 -12.79 12.44
C GLY A 76 -5.76 -11.49 11.68
N ALA A 77 -6.75 -10.60 11.51
CA ALA A 77 -6.59 -9.35 10.75
C ALA A 77 -6.07 -8.18 11.61
N ASP A 78 -5.15 -8.43 12.53
CA ASP A 78 -4.62 -7.46 13.50
C ASP A 78 -3.15 -7.06 13.27
N SER A 79 -2.47 -7.69 12.32
CA SER A 79 -1.08 -7.37 12.01
C SER A 79 -0.94 -5.94 11.49
N VAL A 80 -0.05 -5.16 12.11
CA VAL A 80 0.28 -3.80 11.64
C VAL A 80 1.26 -3.81 10.46
N ILE A 81 1.84 -4.97 10.13
CA ILE A 81 2.90 -5.07 9.12
C ILE A 81 2.62 -6.09 8.01
N ASN A 82 1.62 -6.96 8.16
CA ASN A 82 1.39 -8.06 7.22
C ASN A 82 0.01 -7.95 6.55
N GLY A 83 -0.10 -6.98 5.62
CA GLY A 83 -1.33 -6.77 4.85
C GLY A 83 -1.78 -7.99 4.04
N PRO A 84 -0.87 -8.74 3.38
CA PRO A 84 -1.24 -9.98 2.71
C PRO A 84 -1.95 -10.98 3.62
N GLN A 85 -1.43 -11.23 4.84
CA GLN A 85 -2.04 -12.16 5.77
C GLN A 85 -3.38 -11.63 6.29
N ASN A 86 -3.45 -10.36 6.74
CA ASN A 86 -4.70 -9.76 7.19
C ASN A 86 -5.80 -9.87 6.11
N THR A 87 -5.44 -9.61 4.84
CA THR A 87 -6.39 -9.71 3.71
C THR A 87 -6.83 -11.15 3.51
N ALA A 88 -5.91 -12.11 3.57
CA ALA A 88 -6.21 -13.53 3.43
C ALA A 88 -7.13 -14.04 4.56
N ASP A 89 -6.88 -13.61 5.80
CA ASP A 89 -7.70 -13.98 6.96
C ASP A 89 -9.13 -13.44 6.82
N MET A 90 -9.30 -12.18 6.38
CA MET A 90 -10.62 -11.61 6.07
C MET A 90 -11.35 -12.35 4.96
N VAL A 91 -10.65 -12.70 3.88
CA VAL A 91 -11.22 -13.45 2.73
C VAL A 91 -11.63 -14.86 3.15
N ALA A 92 -10.88 -15.49 4.06
CA ALA A 92 -11.20 -16.81 4.59
C ALA A 92 -12.37 -16.79 5.59
N ASP A 93 -12.52 -15.67 6.37
CA ASP A 93 -13.59 -15.53 7.39
C ASP A 93 -14.96 -15.19 6.78
N GLY A 94 -15.01 -14.63 5.57
CA GLY A 94 -16.28 -14.30 4.93
C GLY A 94 -16.16 -13.84 3.48
N ASN A 95 -17.30 -13.80 2.80
CA ASN A 95 -17.39 -13.41 1.39
C ASN A 95 -17.30 -11.89 1.16
N SER A 96 -17.42 -11.44 -0.09
CA SER A 96 -17.35 -10.04 -0.51
C SER A 96 -18.47 -9.13 0.05
N THR A 97 -19.56 -9.70 0.55
CA THR A 97 -20.59 -8.94 1.29
C THR A 97 -20.12 -8.67 2.71
N VAL A 98 -19.47 -9.63 3.34
CA VAL A 98 -18.96 -9.52 4.73
C VAL A 98 -17.70 -8.65 4.79
N TYR A 99 -16.76 -8.82 3.85
CA TYR A 99 -15.48 -8.09 3.78
C TYR A 99 -15.26 -7.39 2.44
N PRO A 100 -16.04 -6.34 2.12
CA PRO A 100 -15.98 -5.70 0.80
C PRO A 100 -14.60 -5.14 0.42
N CYS A 101 -13.85 -4.57 1.38
CA CYS A 101 -12.51 -4.04 1.13
C CYS A 101 -11.50 -5.14 0.79
N ALA A 102 -11.46 -6.21 1.58
CA ALA A 102 -10.50 -7.30 1.41
C ALA A 102 -10.71 -8.01 0.08
N HIS A 103 -11.95 -8.40 -0.23
CA HIS A 103 -12.29 -9.04 -1.51
C HIS A 103 -12.03 -8.10 -2.70
N PHE A 104 -12.35 -6.80 -2.58
CA PHE A 104 -12.02 -5.86 -3.64
C PHE A 104 -10.53 -5.88 -3.97
N CYS A 105 -9.64 -5.88 -2.97
CA CYS A 105 -8.20 -5.91 -3.20
C CYS A 105 -7.71 -7.28 -3.69
N ASN A 106 -8.18 -8.37 -3.05
CA ASN A 106 -7.76 -9.74 -3.35
C ASN A 106 -8.13 -10.20 -4.76
N ASP A 107 -9.29 -9.77 -5.26
CA ASP A 107 -9.82 -10.24 -6.55
C ASP A 107 -9.29 -9.43 -7.75
N LEU A 108 -8.41 -8.45 -7.50
CA LEU A 108 -7.82 -7.64 -8.56
C LEU A 108 -6.84 -8.42 -9.44
N VAL A 109 -6.99 -8.24 -10.74
CA VAL A 109 -5.97 -8.61 -11.74
C VAL A 109 -5.61 -7.35 -12.50
N VAL A 110 -4.51 -6.72 -12.13
CA VAL A 110 -4.07 -5.42 -12.66
C VAL A 110 -2.60 -5.45 -13.01
N GLY A 111 -2.24 -4.93 -14.18
CA GLY A 111 -0.85 -4.89 -14.63
C GLY A 111 -0.22 -6.29 -14.85
N GLY A 112 -1.04 -7.34 -15.04
CA GLY A 112 -0.59 -8.72 -15.15
C GLY A 112 -0.33 -9.42 -13.81
N PHE A 113 -0.70 -8.81 -12.68
CA PHE A 113 -0.52 -9.33 -11.34
C PHE A 113 -1.86 -9.55 -10.64
N SER A 114 -1.93 -10.59 -9.80
CA SER A 114 -3.12 -10.99 -9.02
C SER A 114 -2.82 -11.11 -7.52
N ASP A 115 -1.68 -10.58 -7.07
CA ASP A 115 -1.22 -10.61 -5.68
C ASP A 115 -1.44 -9.28 -4.95
N TRP A 116 -2.49 -8.56 -5.34
CA TRP A 116 -2.94 -7.32 -4.72
C TRP A 116 -3.63 -7.60 -3.38
N TYR A 117 -3.42 -6.72 -2.42
CA TYR A 117 -4.00 -6.85 -1.09
C TYR A 117 -4.27 -5.49 -0.45
N MET A 118 -5.03 -5.49 0.62
CA MET A 118 -5.34 -4.32 1.44
C MET A 118 -4.15 -4.01 2.37
N PRO A 119 -3.53 -2.81 2.32
CA PRO A 119 -2.32 -2.51 3.08
C PRO A 119 -2.54 -2.59 4.59
N ALA A 120 -1.61 -3.19 5.32
CA ALA A 120 -1.56 -3.07 6.78
C ALA A 120 -1.20 -1.64 7.20
N LEU A 121 -1.37 -1.33 8.50
CA LEU A 121 -1.19 0.02 9.03
C LEU A 121 0.18 0.62 8.68
N ASN A 122 1.27 -0.10 8.91
CA ASN A 122 2.62 0.38 8.65
C ASN A 122 2.96 0.47 7.15
N GLU A 123 2.31 -0.33 6.32
CA GLU A 123 2.41 -0.23 4.86
C GLU A 123 1.68 1.02 4.34
N LEU A 124 0.46 1.27 4.82
CA LEU A 124 -0.31 2.47 4.50
C LEU A 124 0.43 3.74 4.98
N GLU A 125 1.11 3.64 6.11
CA GLU A 125 1.97 4.69 6.65
C GLU A 125 3.16 5.01 5.74
N ILE A 126 3.81 3.99 5.16
CA ILE A 126 4.89 4.16 4.17
C ILE A 126 4.34 4.83 2.91
N CYS A 127 3.17 4.40 2.43
CA CYS A 127 2.51 5.03 1.28
C CYS A 127 2.23 6.51 1.54
N PHE A 128 1.68 6.87 2.70
CA PHE A 128 1.45 8.28 3.03
C PHE A 128 2.75 9.09 3.06
N TYR A 129 3.78 8.61 3.75
CA TYR A 129 5.03 9.33 3.90
C TYR A 129 5.67 9.68 2.56
N ASN A 130 5.66 8.75 1.62
CA ASN A 130 6.31 8.88 0.33
C ASN A 130 5.42 9.49 -0.77
N LEU A 131 4.10 9.31 -0.66
CA LEU A 131 3.14 9.69 -1.69
C LEU A 131 2.11 10.71 -1.19
N LYS A 132 2.44 11.50 -0.16
CA LYS A 132 1.58 12.56 0.36
C LYS A 132 1.19 13.54 -0.76
N PRO A 133 -0.11 13.69 -1.08
CA PRO A 133 -0.54 14.46 -2.23
C PRO A 133 -0.54 15.99 -2.00
N SER A 134 -0.57 16.44 -0.74
CA SER A 134 -0.84 17.84 -0.40
C SER A 134 0.36 18.56 0.22
N THR A 135 0.30 19.90 0.19
CA THR A 135 1.21 20.80 0.93
C THR A 135 0.71 21.10 2.35
N GLN A 136 -0.40 20.49 2.77
CA GLN A 136 -0.96 20.68 4.12
C GLN A 136 0.04 20.33 5.21
N ASN A 137 0.04 21.09 6.32
CA ASN A 137 0.83 20.75 7.50
C ASN A 137 0.42 19.37 8.03
N ASN A 138 1.41 18.57 8.42
CA ASN A 138 1.14 17.25 8.99
C ASN A 138 0.70 17.36 10.45
N VAL A 139 -0.10 16.39 10.89
CA VAL A 139 -0.25 16.11 12.33
C VAL A 139 1.08 15.59 12.88
N THR A 140 1.39 15.92 14.14
CA THR A 140 2.68 15.57 14.75
C THR A 140 2.57 14.43 15.77
N THR A 141 1.39 13.79 15.84
CA THR A 141 1.10 12.70 16.80
C THR A 141 1.26 11.31 16.20
N THR A 142 1.55 11.20 14.89
CA THR A 142 1.72 9.95 14.14
C THR A 142 2.97 10.02 13.28
N GLY A 143 3.41 8.89 12.72
CA GLY A 143 4.49 8.86 11.73
C GLY A 143 5.68 7.98 12.09
N ALA A 144 5.91 7.69 13.36
CA ALA A 144 6.90 6.69 13.75
C ALA A 144 6.56 5.32 13.13
N ASN A 145 7.54 4.69 12.49
CA ASN A 145 7.35 3.41 11.82
C ASN A 145 8.68 2.64 11.77
N ALA A 146 8.82 1.66 12.67
CA ALA A 146 10.02 0.83 12.77
C ALA A 146 10.20 -0.12 11.57
N ASN A 147 9.16 -0.31 10.77
CA ASN A 147 9.16 -1.19 9.60
C ASN A 147 9.40 -0.44 8.28
N ALA A 148 9.40 0.88 8.30
CA ALA A 148 9.82 1.67 7.14
C ALA A 148 11.33 1.51 6.88
N VAL A 149 11.74 1.61 5.64
CA VAL A 149 13.15 1.65 5.28
C VAL A 149 13.43 2.92 4.46
N PRO A 150 14.22 3.84 5.00
CA PRO A 150 14.86 3.83 6.33
C PRO A 150 13.84 3.90 7.49
N VAL A 151 14.22 3.37 8.65
CA VAL A 151 13.39 3.41 9.86
C VAL A 151 13.03 4.85 10.24
N ARG A 152 11.77 5.08 10.57
CA ARG A 152 11.31 6.35 11.14
C ARG A 152 11.07 6.19 12.64
N ALA A 153 12.04 6.61 13.42
CA ALA A 153 12.00 6.50 14.88
C ALA A 153 11.09 7.55 15.55
N SER A 154 10.73 8.62 14.84
CA SER A 154 9.94 9.74 15.38
C SER A 154 8.68 9.99 14.56
N ASN A 155 7.70 10.60 15.21
CA ASN A 155 6.51 11.11 14.53
C ASN A 155 6.85 12.21 13.51
N TYR A 156 5.88 12.56 12.68
CA TYR A 156 6.03 13.65 11.72
C TYR A 156 6.34 14.99 12.40
N THR A 157 6.97 15.86 11.64
CA THR A 157 6.93 17.30 11.92
C THR A 157 5.83 17.95 11.07
N THR A 158 5.49 19.20 11.33
CA THR A 158 4.51 19.94 10.50
C THR A 158 4.88 19.96 9.03
N GLY A 159 6.17 19.96 8.67
CA GLY A 159 6.68 20.01 7.31
C GLY A 159 7.19 18.69 6.74
N ILE A 160 7.36 17.65 7.56
CA ILE A 160 7.87 16.34 7.13
C ILE A 160 6.86 15.26 7.49
N PRO A 161 6.37 14.46 6.50
CA PRO A 161 6.72 14.49 5.09
C PRO A 161 6.21 15.74 4.37
N ALA A 162 6.99 16.23 3.41
CA ALA A 162 6.54 17.22 2.46
C ALA A 162 5.61 16.57 1.41
N GLN A 163 4.99 17.40 0.56
CA GLN A 163 4.30 16.88 -0.62
C GLN A 163 5.28 16.04 -1.44
N THR A 164 4.80 14.92 -1.98
CA THR A 164 5.61 14.04 -2.82
C THR A 164 6.16 14.77 -4.06
N SER A 165 7.37 14.41 -4.50
CA SER A 165 7.93 14.87 -5.77
C SER A 165 7.34 14.14 -6.99
N ALA A 166 6.67 13.01 -6.78
CA ALA A 166 6.01 12.24 -7.84
C ALA A 166 4.75 12.98 -8.31
N VAL A 167 4.85 13.71 -9.41
CA VAL A 167 3.81 14.62 -9.92
C VAL A 167 2.45 13.92 -10.10
N ALA A 168 2.44 12.68 -10.57
CA ALA A 168 1.21 11.90 -10.73
C ALA A 168 0.45 11.70 -9.40
N PHE A 169 1.15 11.74 -8.26
CA PHE A 169 0.58 11.58 -6.92
C PHE A 169 0.29 12.89 -6.20
N GLN A 170 0.69 14.03 -6.75
CA GLN A 170 0.36 15.35 -6.20
C GLN A 170 -1.13 15.65 -6.36
N ASN A 171 -1.63 16.62 -5.60
CA ASN A 171 -3.01 17.07 -5.69
C ASN A 171 -3.39 17.47 -7.12
N GLY A 172 -4.42 16.84 -7.68
CA GLY A 172 -4.84 16.97 -9.08
C GLY A 172 -4.15 15.98 -10.03
N GLY A 173 -3.16 15.20 -9.57
CA GLY A 173 -2.50 14.15 -10.36
C GLY A 173 -3.38 12.91 -10.52
N SER A 174 -3.14 12.14 -11.59
CA SER A 174 -3.93 10.95 -11.96
C SER A 174 -3.89 9.83 -10.91
N GLU A 175 -2.80 9.77 -10.15
CA GLU A 175 -2.51 8.71 -9.17
C GLU A 175 -2.63 9.18 -7.72
N GLN A 176 -3.11 10.40 -7.49
CA GLN A 176 -3.20 10.96 -6.14
C GLN A 176 -4.04 10.10 -5.20
N PHE A 177 -3.63 10.02 -3.95
CA PHE A 177 -4.54 9.68 -2.86
C PHE A 177 -5.44 10.89 -2.57
N ALA A 178 -6.74 10.70 -2.42
CA ALA A 178 -7.66 11.80 -2.15
C ALA A 178 -7.37 12.48 -0.80
N ASN A 179 -7.11 13.79 -0.81
CA ASN A 179 -6.61 14.55 0.35
C ASN A 179 -7.52 14.50 1.58
N SER A 180 -8.81 14.67 1.37
CA SER A 180 -9.80 14.81 2.47
C SER A 180 -10.53 13.51 2.76
N THR A 181 -10.01 12.38 2.28
CA THR A 181 -10.69 11.09 2.36
C THR A 181 -9.89 10.12 3.21
N SER A 182 -10.60 9.30 3.96
CA SER A 182 -10.07 8.23 4.78
C SER A 182 -9.76 7.00 3.93
N TYR A 183 -8.60 6.40 4.14
CA TYR A 183 -8.19 5.13 3.55
C TYR A 183 -8.04 4.07 4.63
N TRP A 184 -8.81 2.99 4.51
CA TRP A 184 -8.71 1.84 5.38
C TRP A 184 -7.35 1.17 5.30
N SER A 185 -6.80 0.76 6.45
CA SER A 185 -5.80 -0.31 6.51
C SER A 185 -6.48 -1.65 6.76
N SER A 186 -5.80 -2.75 6.47
CA SER A 186 -6.29 -4.10 6.78
C SER A 186 -6.21 -4.45 8.27
N THR A 187 -5.64 -3.55 9.09
CA THR A 187 -5.39 -3.80 10.51
C THR A 187 -6.64 -3.51 11.34
N GLU A 188 -7.18 -4.51 11.99
CA GLU A 188 -8.23 -4.36 13.01
C GLU A 188 -7.69 -3.54 14.19
N ALA A 189 -8.50 -2.63 14.73
CA ALA A 189 -8.15 -1.85 15.91
C ALA A 189 -8.85 -2.36 17.17
N SER A 190 -10.07 -2.86 17.01
CA SER A 190 -10.90 -3.46 18.06
C SER A 190 -11.93 -4.39 17.43
N SER A 191 -12.74 -5.03 18.25
CA SER A 191 -13.86 -5.84 17.74
C SER A 191 -14.79 -5.04 16.81
N THR A 192 -14.94 -3.72 17.01
CA THR A 192 -15.87 -2.87 16.24
C THR A 192 -15.20 -1.98 15.23
N ASP A 193 -13.91 -1.66 15.40
CA ASP A 193 -13.21 -0.62 14.66
C ASP A 193 -12.00 -1.16 13.91
N ALA A 194 -11.63 -0.48 12.82
CA ALA A 194 -10.40 -0.69 12.09
C ALA A 194 -9.62 0.63 11.93
N TRP A 195 -8.32 0.52 11.68
CA TRP A 195 -7.46 1.68 11.45
C TRP A 195 -7.63 2.25 10.05
N PHE A 196 -7.63 3.58 9.96
CA PHE A 196 -7.60 4.30 8.70
C PHE A 196 -6.70 5.54 8.77
N LYS A 197 -6.29 6.02 7.60
CA LYS A 197 -5.45 7.20 7.45
C LYS A 197 -6.06 8.23 6.50
N ILE A 198 -5.93 9.52 6.84
CA ILE A 198 -6.32 10.64 5.96
C ILE A 198 -5.06 11.16 5.27
N PHE A 199 -5.05 11.15 3.94
CA PHE A 199 -3.86 11.49 3.15
C PHE A 199 -3.59 12.99 2.98
N GLY A 200 -4.43 13.88 3.50
CA GLY A 200 -4.14 15.31 3.52
C GLY A 200 -3.02 15.69 4.50
N ALA A 201 -3.26 15.42 5.77
CA ALA A 201 -2.38 15.79 6.87
C ALA A 201 -1.77 14.59 7.62
N GLY A 202 -2.08 13.35 7.21
CA GLY A 202 -1.55 12.15 7.83
C GLY A 202 -2.22 11.75 9.14
N ASN A 203 -3.43 12.22 9.39
CA ASN A 203 -4.20 11.80 10.56
C ASN A 203 -4.40 10.28 10.54
N LEU A 204 -4.24 9.68 11.70
CA LEU A 204 -4.47 8.26 11.94
C LEU A 204 -5.57 8.12 12.99
N TYR A 205 -6.62 7.40 12.63
CA TYR A 205 -7.77 7.16 13.49
C TYR A 205 -8.25 5.72 13.35
N GLN A 206 -9.15 5.34 14.23
CA GLN A 206 -9.93 4.12 14.16
C GLN A 206 -11.42 4.47 14.11
N TYR A 207 -12.19 3.68 13.39
CA TYR A 207 -13.63 3.91 13.24
C TYR A 207 -14.36 2.62 12.88
N SER A 208 -15.67 2.67 13.05
CA SER A 208 -16.59 1.55 12.81
C SER A 208 -16.42 0.93 11.43
N LYS A 209 -16.16 -0.39 11.41
CA LYS A 209 -15.86 -1.18 10.22
C LYS A 209 -16.92 -1.13 9.13
N ASN A 210 -18.20 -0.91 9.51
CA ASN A 210 -19.34 -0.87 8.60
C ASN A 210 -19.51 0.48 7.86
N VAL A 211 -18.59 1.43 8.07
CA VAL A 211 -18.57 2.69 7.32
C VAL A 211 -17.76 2.52 6.04
N ALA A 212 -18.24 3.10 4.94
CA ALA A 212 -17.52 3.07 3.67
C ALA A 212 -16.45 4.17 3.63
N TYR A 213 -15.18 3.79 3.69
CA TYR A 213 -14.04 4.62 3.36
C TYR A 213 -13.32 4.06 2.14
N ARG A 214 -12.36 4.79 1.60
CA ARG A 214 -11.57 4.28 0.47
C ARG A 214 -10.64 3.17 0.93
N VAL A 215 -10.32 2.30 0.02
CA VAL A 215 -9.20 1.37 0.08
C VAL A 215 -8.43 1.49 -1.23
N ARG A 216 -7.12 1.46 -1.17
CA ARG A 216 -6.28 1.38 -2.35
C ARG A 216 -5.36 0.18 -2.22
N ALA A 217 -5.48 -0.75 -3.16
CA ALA A 217 -4.71 -1.96 -3.12
C ALA A 217 -3.22 -1.69 -3.37
N ILE A 218 -2.41 -2.47 -2.70
CA ILE A 218 -0.95 -2.52 -2.89
C ILE A 218 -0.51 -3.95 -3.13
N ARG A 219 0.73 -4.15 -3.56
CA ARG A 219 1.41 -5.45 -3.61
C ARG A 219 2.84 -5.33 -3.12
N ARG A 220 3.45 -6.47 -2.76
CA ARG A 220 4.85 -6.58 -2.36
C ARG A 220 5.67 -7.24 -3.45
N VAL A 221 6.88 -6.75 -3.64
CA VAL A 221 7.91 -7.41 -4.45
C VAL A 221 9.14 -7.59 -3.57
N ALA A 222 9.67 -8.79 -3.46
CA ALA A 222 10.88 -9.06 -2.67
C ALA A 222 12.07 -8.23 -3.19
N VAL A 223 12.91 -7.75 -2.26
CA VAL A 223 14.14 -7.00 -2.56
C VAL A 223 15.25 -7.93 -3.02
#